data_346bb897863efd8bb11661d2ca1e7883
#
_entry.id   346bb897863efd8bb11661d2ca1e7883
#
_cell.length_a   1.000
_cell.length_b   1.000
_cell.length_c   1.000
_cell.angle_alpha   90.00
_cell.angle_beta   90.00
_cell.angle_gamma   90.00
#
_symmetry.space_group_name_H-M   'P 1'
#
loop_
_entity.id
_entity.type
_entity.pdbx_description
1 polymer ?
#
loop_
_entity_poly.entity_id
_entity_poly.type
_entity_poly.pdbx_seq_one_letter_code
_entity_poly.pdbx_strand_id
1 'polypeptide(L)'
;MRPGTEPGPLQRSGDGRALGPASAKEDAERALFSDHHALFAAAASLIPSLKGSLVAAGEACPALTAATRAAPAEVAKALHGHWQQAHPEAGPAYWLTRSWGMLCWQSIYLAMVAVYRHQAVPALDRMGQGYQAGLVSGFTLPVEPMIRGEVDVLIKRAGERLQAHWQGLFTLLGEGQRLRPGFVRPLLADDLLAALVRVPDFFGEVSRDEVTAHAPHWLAACGLPLAHLAGWREGGLPRDEAFPGYVRQRCCLHYKRRDGELCGNCPRRQGRASCDET
;
A
#
# COMPACT_ATOMS: atom_id res chain seq x y z
N MET A 1 61.18 1.77 63.60
CA MET A 1 59.93 1.04 63.40
C MET A 1 58.79 2.03 63.40
N ARG A 2 58.17 2.31 62.25
CA ARG A 2 56.92 3.06 62.11
C ARG A 2 55.93 2.15 61.40
N PRO A 3 54.66 2.05 61.85
CA PRO A 3 53.66 1.20 61.18
C PRO A 3 53.06 1.88 59.95
N GLY A 4 52.78 1.07 58.94
CA GLY A 4 52.26 1.49 57.67
C GLY A 4 50.76 1.83 57.76
N THR A 5 50.38 2.82 56.98
CA THR A 5 48.98 3.25 56.80
C THR A 5 48.43 2.51 55.60
N GLU A 6 47.38 1.73 55.76
CA GLU A 6 46.61 1.11 54.69
C GLU A 6 45.70 2.15 53.98
N PRO A 7 45.54 2.12 52.64
CA PRO A 7 44.59 2.96 51.96
C PRO A 7 43.18 2.32 52.03
N GLY A 8 42.19 3.10 52.46
CA GLY A 8 40.76 2.73 52.49
C GLY A 8 40.17 2.59 51.10
N PRO A 9 39.00 1.90 50.98
CA PRO A 9 38.38 1.59 49.70
C PRO A 9 37.75 2.83 49.01
N LEU A 10 38.06 3.02 47.72
CA LEU A 10 37.45 4.00 46.85
C LEU A 10 35.94 3.72 46.71
N GLN A 11 35.10 4.58 47.26
CA GLN A 11 33.67 4.66 46.95
C GLN A 11 33.48 5.08 45.50
N ARG A 12 33.00 4.16 44.65
CA ARG A 12 32.45 4.50 43.32
C ARG A 12 31.09 5.16 43.53
N SER A 13 31.01 6.47 43.41
CA SER A 13 29.78 7.20 43.23
C SER A 13 29.17 6.85 41.88
N GLY A 14 28.17 5.99 41.85
CA GLY A 14 27.32 5.74 40.69
C GLY A 14 26.43 6.95 40.45
N ASP A 15 26.82 7.85 39.54
CA ASP A 15 25.93 8.87 39.01
C ASP A 15 24.86 8.20 38.11
N GLY A 16 23.86 7.69 38.74
CA GLY A 16 22.57 7.35 38.09
C GLY A 16 21.83 8.64 37.75
N ARG A 17 22.25 9.32 36.67
CA ARG A 17 21.46 10.41 36.10
C ARG A 17 20.15 9.83 35.59
N ALA A 18 19.08 9.98 36.36
CA ALA A 18 17.73 9.78 35.88
C ALA A 18 17.49 10.75 34.72
N LEU A 19 17.25 10.22 33.49
CA LEU A 19 16.90 11.01 32.32
C LEU A 19 15.63 11.78 32.65
N GLY A 20 15.67 13.10 32.54
CA GLY A 20 14.52 13.98 32.82
C GLY A 20 13.39 13.76 31.81
N PRO A 21 12.13 14.16 32.10
CA PRO A 21 10.96 13.95 31.24
C PRO A 21 11.08 14.54 29.84
N ALA A 22 11.92 15.54 29.62
CA ALA A 22 12.25 16.10 28.28
C ALA A 22 13.02 15.10 27.42
N SER A 23 14.01 14.40 27.98
CA SER A 23 14.80 13.38 27.31
C SER A 23 13.94 12.18 26.87
N ALA A 24 13.01 11.73 27.72
CA ALA A 24 12.13 10.61 27.42
C ALA A 24 11.17 10.94 26.24
N LYS A 25 10.70 12.18 26.12
CA LYS A 25 9.87 12.62 24.99
C LYS A 25 10.66 12.67 23.69
N GLU A 26 11.86 13.18 23.70
CA GLU A 26 12.74 13.22 22.53
C GLU A 26 13.13 11.82 22.05
N ASP A 27 13.38 10.89 22.98
CA ASP A 27 13.68 9.50 22.65
C ASP A 27 12.47 8.77 22.04
N ALA A 28 11.27 9.01 22.57
CA ALA A 28 10.03 8.45 22.03
C ALA A 28 9.74 9.00 20.61
N GLU A 29 9.94 10.28 20.38
CA GLU A 29 9.78 10.89 19.05
C GLU A 29 10.81 10.33 18.07
N ARG A 30 12.07 10.21 18.46
CA ARG A 30 13.13 9.59 17.64
C ARG A 30 12.80 8.14 17.28
N ALA A 31 12.24 7.37 18.22
CA ALA A 31 11.82 6.00 17.98
C ALA A 31 10.69 5.93 16.94
N LEU A 32 9.70 6.84 17.00
CA LEU A 32 8.62 6.92 16.01
C LEU A 32 9.16 7.24 14.61
N PHE A 33 10.08 8.19 14.48
CA PHE A 33 10.71 8.51 13.20
C PHE A 33 11.48 7.32 12.65
N SER A 34 12.29 6.65 13.50
CA SER A 34 13.06 5.47 13.11
C SER A 34 12.16 4.34 12.60
N ASP A 35 11.02 4.10 13.25
CA ASP A 35 10.05 3.07 12.88
C ASP A 35 9.45 3.32 11.49
N HIS A 36 9.03 4.57 11.21
CA HIS A 36 8.53 4.95 9.90
C HIS A 36 9.62 4.85 8.81
N HIS A 37 10.85 5.29 9.09
CA HIS A 37 11.94 5.18 8.14
C HIS A 37 12.28 3.72 7.80
N ALA A 38 12.20 2.80 8.76
CA ALA A 38 12.37 1.37 8.52
C ALA A 38 11.27 0.82 7.57
N LEU A 39 10.02 1.21 7.79
CA LEU A 39 8.90 0.86 6.89
C LEU A 39 9.14 1.42 5.47
N PHE A 40 9.55 2.69 5.36
CA PHE A 40 9.80 3.32 4.04
C PHE A 40 10.97 2.69 3.30
N ALA A 41 12.04 2.33 4.01
CA ALA A 41 13.17 1.61 3.43
C ALA A 41 12.73 0.24 2.90
N ALA A 42 11.94 -0.51 3.67
CA ALA A 42 11.38 -1.79 3.25
C ALA A 42 10.49 -1.64 2.01
N ALA A 43 9.61 -0.62 1.98
CA ALA A 43 8.74 -0.35 0.85
C ALA A 43 9.52 0.02 -0.41
N ALA A 44 10.50 0.92 -0.30
CA ALA A 44 11.33 1.38 -1.42
C ALA A 44 12.28 0.28 -1.95
N SER A 45 12.74 -0.64 -1.10
CA SER A 45 13.56 -1.79 -1.53
C SER A 45 12.76 -2.77 -2.39
N LEU A 46 11.46 -2.91 -2.12
CA LEU A 46 10.56 -3.75 -2.89
C LEU A 46 10.13 -3.10 -4.20
N ILE A 47 9.67 -1.85 -4.12
CA ILE A 47 9.19 -1.05 -5.25
C ILE A 47 9.86 0.32 -5.19
N PRO A 48 10.87 0.62 -6.03
CA PRO A 48 11.64 1.87 -5.95
C PRO A 48 10.80 3.16 -6.05
N SER A 49 9.61 3.10 -6.65
CA SER A 49 8.66 4.22 -6.72
C SER A 49 7.75 4.36 -5.47
N LEU A 50 7.78 3.39 -4.55
CA LEU A 50 7.04 3.43 -3.28
C LEU A 50 7.88 4.12 -2.19
N LYS A 51 8.21 5.38 -2.42
CA LYS A 51 9.03 6.19 -1.51
C LYS A 51 8.14 6.98 -0.55
N GLY A 52 8.40 6.83 0.75
CA GLY A 52 7.68 7.52 1.81
C GLY A 52 8.44 8.73 2.35
N SER A 53 7.69 9.69 2.85
CA SER A 53 8.15 10.79 3.68
C SER A 53 7.17 11.05 4.83
N LEU A 54 7.62 11.74 5.86
CA LEU A 54 6.77 12.10 6.99
C LEU A 54 6.30 13.54 6.87
N VAL A 55 5.08 13.77 7.32
CA VAL A 55 4.51 15.09 7.55
C VAL A 55 4.58 15.38 9.04
N ALA A 56 4.98 16.58 9.42
CA ALA A 56 5.11 16.96 10.83
C ALA A 56 3.78 16.80 11.58
N ALA A 57 3.86 16.51 12.87
CA ALA A 57 2.68 16.35 13.72
C ALA A 57 1.80 17.60 13.67
N GLY A 58 0.53 17.42 13.35
CA GLY A 58 -0.44 18.51 13.21
C GLY A 58 -0.49 19.19 11.83
N GLU A 59 0.42 18.89 10.92
CA GLU A 59 0.32 19.36 9.53
C GLU A 59 -0.68 18.52 8.72
N ALA A 60 -1.33 19.18 7.76
CA ALA A 60 -2.25 18.51 6.84
C ALA A 60 -1.48 17.58 5.90
N CYS A 61 -2.01 16.36 5.70
CA CYS A 61 -1.52 15.40 4.74
C CYS A 61 -2.58 15.26 3.61
N PRO A 62 -2.54 16.14 2.57
CA PRO A 62 -3.54 16.08 1.50
C PRO A 62 -3.49 14.74 0.77
N ALA A 63 -4.67 14.15 0.50
CA ALA A 63 -4.78 12.82 -0.13
C ALA A 63 -4.07 12.74 -1.49
N LEU A 64 -3.96 13.85 -2.22
CA LEU A 64 -3.26 13.93 -3.50
C LEU A 64 -2.61 15.31 -3.66
N THR A 65 -1.34 15.33 -4.05
CA THR A 65 -0.53 16.55 -4.21
C THR A 65 0.19 16.57 -5.55
N ALA A 66 0.45 17.76 -6.08
CA ALA A 66 1.28 17.97 -7.25
C ALA A 66 2.24 19.16 -7.01
N ALA A 67 3.31 19.24 -7.79
CA ALA A 67 4.27 20.33 -7.72
C ALA A 67 3.62 21.71 -7.93
N THR A 68 2.51 21.77 -8.65
CA THR A 68 1.70 22.98 -8.88
C THR A 68 0.96 23.47 -7.65
N ARG A 69 0.92 22.73 -6.54
CA ARG A 69 0.13 22.99 -5.33
C ARG A 69 -1.38 23.19 -5.60
N ALA A 70 -1.87 22.62 -6.71
CA ALA A 70 -3.30 22.60 -7.01
C ALA A 70 -4.08 21.83 -5.94
N ALA A 71 -5.37 22.13 -5.80
CA ALA A 71 -6.26 21.41 -4.90
C ALA A 71 -6.33 19.92 -5.30
N PRO A 72 -6.48 18.97 -4.35
CA PRO A 72 -6.51 17.53 -4.64
C PRO A 72 -7.51 17.13 -5.73
N ALA A 73 -8.67 17.77 -5.82
CA ALA A 73 -9.67 17.53 -6.86
C ALA A 73 -9.16 17.91 -8.26
N GLU A 74 -8.44 19.03 -8.38
CA GLU A 74 -7.83 19.45 -9.65
C GLU A 74 -6.69 18.50 -10.06
N VAL A 75 -5.94 17.97 -9.09
CA VAL A 75 -4.91 16.95 -9.35
C VAL A 75 -5.54 15.64 -9.84
N ALA A 76 -6.64 15.19 -9.24
CA ALA A 76 -7.39 14.01 -9.68
C ALA A 76 -7.96 14.18 -11.09
N LYS A 77 -8.46 15.38 -11.41
CA LYS A 77 -8.91 15.74 -12.76
C LYS A 77 -7.75 15.76 -13.77
N ALA A 78 -6.59 16.28 -13.38
CA ALA A 78 -5.40 16.26 -14.22
C ALA A 78 -4.91 14.83 -14.51
N LEU A 79 -4.94 13.94 -13.51
CA LEU A 79 -4.63 12.51 -13.68
C LEU A 79 -5.57 11.86 -14.72
N HIS A 80 -6.88 12.10 -14.60
CA HIS A 80 -7.85 11.55 -15.56
C HIS A 80 -7.65 12.13 -16.97
N GLY A 81 -7.46 13.45 -17.07
CA GLY A 81 -7.20 14.14 -18.35
C GLY A 81 -5.91 13.66 -19.02
N HIS A 82 -4.88 13.33 -18.26
CA HIS A 82 -3.65 12.73 -18.79
C HIS A 82 -3.95 11.42 -19.54
N TRP A 83 -4.71 10.49 -18.97
CA TRP A 83 -5.04 9.22 -19.62
C TRP A 83 -5.96 9.40 -20.82
N GLN A 84 -6.84 10.39 -20.80
CA GLN A 84 -7.69 10.76 -21.92
C GLN A 84 -6.86 11.27 -23.11
N GLN A 85 -5.84 12.10 -22.85
CA GLN A 85 -4.97 12.65 -23.89
C GLN A 85 -3.97 11.62 -24.41
N ALA A 86 -3.39 10.80 -23.51
CA ALA A 86 -2.40 9.79 -23.88
C ALA A 86 -2.99 8.63 -24.71
N HIS A 87 -4.25 8.26 -24.44
CA HIS A 87 -4.92 7.11 -25.08
C HIS A 87 -6.38 7.43 -25.43
N PRO A 88 -6.63 8.39 -26.33
CA PRO A 88 -7.99 8.79 -26.69
C PRO A 88 -8.82 7.64 -27.27
N GLU A 89 -8.19 6.68 -27.93
CA GLU A 89 -8.81 5.49 -28.54
C GLU A 89 -9.32 4.48 -27.53
N ALA A 90 -8.75 4.45 -26.30
CA ALA A 90 -9.09 3.45 -25.30
C ALA A 90 -10.45 3.70 -24.62
N GLY A 91 -10.91 4.94 -24.63
CA GLY A 91 -12.25 5.36 -24.21
C GLY A 91 -12.43 5.52 -22.69
N PRO A 92 -13.58 6.11 -22.28
CA PRO A 92 -13.81 6.59 -20.91
C PRO A 92 -13.67 5.51 -19.82
N ALA A 93 -14.10 4.29 -20.10
CA ALA A 93 -13.97 3.19 -19.14
C ALA A 93 -12.52 2.84 -18.83
N TYR A 94 -11.62 2.89 -19.82
CA TYR A 94 -10.19 2.68 -19.62
C TYR A 94 -9.58 3.83 -18.81
N TRP A 95 -9.84 5.08 -19.17
CA TRP A 95 -9.28 6.24 -18.49
C TRP A 95 -9.65 6.24 -17.01
N LEU A 96 -10.93 5.92 -16.72
CA LEU A 96 -11.42 5.82 -15.34
C LEU A 96 -10.76 4.65 -14.57
N THR A 97 -10.68 3.47 -15.20
CA THR A 97 -10.01 2.29 -14.61
C THR A 97 -8.54 2.60 -14.30
N ARG A 98 -7.85 3.26 -15.23
CA ARG A 98 -6.43 3.59 -15.07
C ARG A 98 -6.20 4.65 -14.00
N SER A 99 -7.02 5.71 -13.98
CA SER A 99 -6.95 6.74 -12.93
C SER A 99 -7.19 6.14 -11.55
N TRP A 100 -8.20 5.29 -11.40
CA TRP A 100 -8.51 4.61 -10.15
C TRP A 100 -7.37 3.71 -9.69
N GLY A 101 -6.84 2.85 -10.56
CA GLY A 101 -5.70 2.00 -10.25
C GLY A 101 -4.46 2.80 -9.84
N MET A 102 -4.18 3.94 -10.51
CA MET A 102 -3.07 4.82 -10.13
C MET A 102 -3.24 5.46 -8.75
N LEU A 103 -4.46 5.75 -8.32
CA LEU A 103 -4.71 6.28 -6.99
C LEU A 103 -4.58 5.22 -5.88
N CYS A 104 -4.85 3.95 -6.17
CA CYS A 104 -4.97 2.92 -5.14
C CYS A 104 -3.72 2.06 -4.95
N TRP A 105 -2.84 1.92 -5.96
CA TRP A 105 -1.74 0.95 -5.94
C TRP A 105 -0.77 1.14 -4.77
N GLN A 106 -0.40 2.38 -4.43
CA GLN A 106 0.59 2.64 -3.37
C GLN A 106 0.08 2.17 -2.01
N SER A 107 -1.18 2.50 -1.68
CA SER A 107 -1.79 2.12 -0.40
C SER A 107 -1.91 0.60 -0.25
N ILE A 108 -2.22 -0.12 -1.34
CA ILE A 108 -2.28 -1.59 -1.36
C ILE A 108 -0.90 -2.18 -1.04
N TYR A 109 0.13 -1.80 -1.80
CA TYR A 109 1.48 -2.35 -1.60
C TYR A 109 2.09 -1.94 -0.27
N LEU A 110 1.86 -0.70 0.18
CA LEU A 110 2.32 -0.25 1.49
C LEU A 110 1.66 -1.06 2.62
N ALA A 111 0.37 -1.39 2.50
CA ALA A 111 -0.30 -2.26 3.47
C ALA A 111 0.30 -3.67 3.51
N MET A 112 0.66 -4.25 2.35
CA MET A 112 1.33 -5.56 2.31
C MET A 112 2.69 -5.51 3.01
N VAL A 113 3.51 -4.48 2.73
CA VAL A 113 4.81 -4.28 3.42
C VAL A 113 4.62 -4.09 4.93
N ALA A 114 3.65 -3.26 5.31
CA ALA A 114 3.36 -2.95 6.71
C ALA A 114 2.96 -4.20 7.51
N VAL A 115 2.05 -5.01 6.98
CA VAL A 115 1.54 -6.21 7.66
C VAL A 115 2.57 -7.34 7.64
N TYR A 116 3.10 -7.69 6.48
CA TYR A 116 3.88 -8.92 6.34
C TYR A 116 5.38 -8.76 6.57
N ARG A 117 5.93 -7.55 6.40
CA ARG A 117 7.37 -7.32 6.58
C ARG A 117 7.69 -6.49 7.82
N HIS A 118 6.90 -5.45 8.08
CA HIS A 118 7.16 -4.51 9.18
C HIS A 118 6.40 -4.86 10.47
N GLN A 119 5.36 -5.70 10.37
CA GLN A 119 4.49 -6.14 11.49
C GLN A 119 3.89 -4.96 12.26
N ALA A 120 3.56 -3.89 11.55
CA ALA A 120 2.93 -2.70 12.10
C ALA A 120 2.14 -1.95 11.03
N VAL A 121 0.98 -1.42 11.37
CA VAL A 121 0.09 -0.70 10.45
C VAL A 121 0.15 0.80 10.71
N PRO A 122 0.68 1.61 9.77
CA PRO A 122 0.70 3.07 9.87
C PRO A 122 -0.68 3.68 9.58
N ALA A 123 -0.83 5.00 9.70
CA ALA A 123 -2.06 5.74 9.42
C ALA A 123 -2.38 5.81 7.91
N LEU A 124 -2.71 4.66 7.30
CA LEU A 124 -3.01 4.54 5.86
C LEU A 124 -4.24 5.37 5.44
N ASP A 125 -5.19 5.54 6.34
CA ASP A 125 -6.38 6.38 6.16
C ASP A 125 -6.06 7.86 5.95
N ARG A 126 -4.88 8.29 6.41
CA ARG A 126 -4.36 9.66 6.30
C ARG A 126 -3.18 9.79 5.34
N MET A 127 -2.96 8.79 4.50
CA MET A 127 -1.89 8.76 3.51
C MET A 127 -2.11 9.82 2.43
N GLY A 128 -1.11 10.66 2.20
CA GLY A 128 -1.01 11.54 1.04
C GLY A 128 -0.21 10.89 -0.08
N GLN A 129 -0.45 11.30 -1.33
CA GLN A 129 0.22 10.75 -2.51
C GLN A 129 0.67 11.86 -3.46
N GLY A 130 1.85 11.68 -4.08
CA GLY A 130 2.38 12.58 -5.09
C GLY A 130 1.87 12.23 -6.49
N TYR A 131 1.60 13.25 -7.31
CA TYR A 131 1.23 13.12 -8.71
C TYR A 131 2.19 13.86 -9.62
N GLN A 132 2.62 13.21 -10.70
CA GLN A 132 3.40 13.81 -11.77
C GLN A 132 3.11 13.13 -13.12
N ALA A 133 2.63 13.89 -14.10
CA ALA A 133 2.50 13.46 -15.50
C ALA A 133 1.86 12.06 -15.70
N GLY A 134 0.70 11.83 -15.08
CA GLY A 134 -0.04 10.57 -15.18
C GLY A 134 0.41 9.47 -14.22
N LEU A 135 1.50 9.69 -13.49
CA LEU A 135 2.00 8.78 -12.47
C LEU A 135 1.63 9.29 -11.06
N VAL A 136 1.08 8.41 -10.24
CA VAL A 136 0.92 8.63 -8.80
C VAL A 136 2.01 7.83 -8.11
N SER A 137 3.00 8.52 -7.53
CA SER A 137 4.16 7.91 -6.87
C SER A 137 4.72 8.81 -5.78
N GLY A 138 5.37 8.19 -4.79
CA GLY A 138 5.72 8.84 -3.55
C GLY A 138 4.49 9.04 -2.64
N PHE A 139 4.68 8.83 -1.34
CA PHE A 139 3.61 9.00 -0.37
C PHE A 139 4.09 9.75 0.88
N THR A 140 3.15 10.30 1.61
CA THR A 140 3.39 10.94 2.90
C THR A 140 2.52 10.29 3.97
N LEU A 141 3.05 10.16 5.18
CA LEU A 141 2.31 9.72 6.37
C LEU A 141 2.52 10.71 7.51
N PRO A 142 1.52 10.89 8.40
CA PRO A 142 1.71 11.63 9.63
C PRO A 142 2.62 10.86 10.61
N VAL A 143 3.34 11.60 11.45
CA VAL A 143 4.15 11.03 12.53
C VAL A 143 3.24 10.59 13.66
N GLU A 144 2.87 9.31 13.68
CA GLU A 144 1.99 8.68 14.67
C GLU A 144 2.45 7.27 15.01
N PRO A 145 2.15 6.76 16.22
CA PRO A 145 2.40 5.37 16.56
C PRO A 145 1.71 4.42 15.59
N MET A 146 2.43 3.42 15.10
CA MET A 146 1.86 2.36 14.28
C MET A 146 1.15 1.33 15.17
N ILE A 147 0.08 0.72 14.66
CA ILE A 147 -0.62 -0.38 15.33
C ILE A 147 0.20 -1.64 15.16
N ARG A 148 0.55 -2.30 16.27
CA ARG A 148 1.25 -3.59 16.29
C ARG A 148 0.33 -4.69 16.81
N GLY A 149 0.62 -5.93 16.50
CA GLY A 149 -0.15 -7.10 16.93
C GLY A 149 0.05 -8.30 16.02
N GLU A 150 -0.74 -9.34 16.26
CA GLU A 150 -0.79 -10.53 15.42
C GLU A 150 -1.32 -10.20 14.01
N VAL A 151 -0.94 -11.02 13.03
CA VAL A 151 -1.21 -10.78 11.60
C VAL A 151 -2.70 -10.54 11.30
N ASP A 152 -3.60 -11.28 11.92
CA ASP A 152 -5.05 -11.12 11.72
C ASP A 152 -5.56 -9.77 12.22
N VAL A 153 -5.03 -9.29 13.37
CA VAL A 153 -5.33 -7.95 13.90
C VAL A 153 -4.78 -6.89 12.95
N LEU A 154 -3.58 -7.08 12.42
CA LEU A 154 -2.96 -6.15 11.49
C LEU A 154 -3.72 -6.10 10.16
N ILE A 155 -4.14 -7.24 9.60
CA ILE A 155 -4.98 -7.32 8.40
C ILE A 155 -6.29 -6.54 8.60
N LYS A 156 -6.98 -6.78 9.72
CA LYS A 156 -8.21 -6.06 10.06
C LYS A 156 -7.98 -4.55 10.09
N ARG A 157 -6.97 -4.09 10.83
CA ARG A 157 -6.66 -2.66 10.98
C ARG A 157 -6.19 -2.01 9.69
N ALA A 158 -5.36 -2.70 8.91
CA ALA A 158 -4.95 -2.23 7.60
C ALA A 158 -6.15 -2.10 6.65
N GLY A 159 -7.03 -3.11 6.62
CA GLY A 159 -8.22 -3.12 5.79
C GLY A 159 -9.19 -1.98 6.13
N GLU A 160 -9.47 -1.74 7.41
CA GLU A 160 -10.30 -0.62 7.90
C GLU A 160 -9.72 0.73 7.44
N ARG A 161 -8.41 0.94 7.58
CA ARG A 161 -7.72 2.16 7.14
C ARG A 161 -7.70 2.32 5.62
N LEU A 162 -7.45 1.24 4.88
CA LEU A 162 -7.52 1.24 3.42
C LEU A 162 -8.93 1.61 2.92
N GLN A 163 -9.98 1.05 3.53
CA GLN A 163 -11.36 1.37 3.18
C GLN A 163 -11.64 2.87 3.35
N ALA A 164 -11.21 3.47 4.45
CA ALA A 164 -11.37 4.90 4.70
C ALA A 164 -10.59 5.75 3.68
N HIS A 165 -9.34 5.37 3.39
CA HIS A 165 -8.50 6.03 2.39
C HIS A 165 -9.14 6.00 1.00
N TRP A 166 -9.58 4.83 0.54
CA TRP A 166 -10.20 4.67 -0.77
C TRP A 166 -11.55 5.38 -0.88
N GLN A 167 -12.29 5.49 0.23
CA GLN A 167 -13.52 6.29 0.25
C GLN A 167 -13.22 7.76 -0.01
N GLY A 168 -12.15 8.31 0.57
CA GLY A 168 -11.67 9.66 0.30
C GLY A 168 -11.28 9.85 -1.17
N LEU A 169 -10.49 8.91 -1.73
CA LEU A 169 -10.10 8.94 -3.14
C LEU A 169 -11.29 8.78 -4.10
N PHE A 170 -12.29 7.97 -3.72
CA PHE A 170 -13.53 7.79 -4.47
C PHE A 170 -14.30 9.12 -4.57
N THR A 171 -14.45 9.82 -3.46
CA THR A 171 -15.09 11.14 -3.43
C THR A 171 -14.32 12.12 -4.31
N LEU A 172 -12.99 12.18 -4.13
CA LEU A 172 -12.11 13.09 -4.84
C LEU A 172 -12.16 12.92 -6.38
N LEU A 173 -12.06 11.67 -6.86
CA LEU A 173 -12.17 11.38 -8.30
C LEU A 173 -13.61 11.58 -8.80
N GLY A 174 -14.60 11.30 -7.96
CA GLY A 174 -16.02 11.41 -8.26
C GLY A 174 -16.52 12.86 -8.46
N GLU A 175 -15.82 13.85 -7.94
CA GLU A 175 -16.15 15.27 -8.15
C GLU A 175 -16.09 15.67 -9.64
N GLY A 176 -15.23 15.03 -10.43
CA GLY A 176 -15.09 15.31 -11.86
C GLY A 176 -15.55 14.19 -12.79
N GLN A 177 -15.90 13.02 -12.25
CA GLN A 177 -16.18 11.82 -13.04
C GLN A 177 -17.38 11.05 -12.48
N ARG A 178 -18.16 10.41 -13.38
CA ARG A 178 -19.29 9.56 -12.98
C ARG A 178 -18.79 8.21 -12.44
N LEU A 179 -18.29 8.20 -11.21
CA LEU A 179 -17.77 7.01 -10.55
C LEU A 179 -18.92 6.23 -9.86
N ARG A 180 -18.90 4.90 -9.97
CA ARG A 180 -19.90 4.03 -9.32
C ARG A 180 -19.20 3.00 -8.42
N PRO A 181 -19.67 2.78 -7.17
CA PRO A 181 -19.09 1.76 -6.29
C PRO A 181 -19.02 0.37 -6.91
N GLY A 182 -20.07 -0.05 -7.63
CA GLY A 182 -20.12 -1.33 -8.34
C GLY A 182 -19.10 -1.48 -9.48
N PHE A 183 -18.46 -0.38 -9.91
CA PHE A 183 -17.38 -0.41 -10.87
C PHE A 183 -16.00 -0.49 -10.18
N VAL A 184 -15.76 0.32 -9.15
CA VAL A 184 -14.42 0.45 -8.53
C VAL A 184 -14.10 -0.62 -7.50
N ARG A 185 -15.09 -1.07 -6.70
CA ARG A 185 -14.85 -2.10 -5.66
C ARG A 185 -14.38 -3.44 -6.24
N PRO A 186 -14.94 -3.96 -7.34
CA PRO A 186 -14.40 -5.14 -8.01
C PRO A 186 -12.96 -4.97 -8.53
N LEU A 187 -12.59 -3.79 -9.02
CA LEU A 187 -11.21 -3.51 -9.45
C LEU A 187 -10.24 -3.52 -8.27
N LEU A 188 -10.64 -2.92 -7.13
CA LEU A 188 -9.85 -2.96 -5.89
C LEU A 188 -9.65 -4.38 -5.38
N ALA A 189 -10.68 -5.22 -5.41
CA ALA A 189 -10.56 -6.62 -4.99
C ALA A 189 -9.53 -7.36 -5.85
N ASP A 190 -9.55 -7.15 -7.17
CA ASP A 190 -8.57 -7.72 -8.08
C ASP A 190 -7.14 -7.20 -7.82
N ASP A 191 -6.98 -5.90 -7.58
CA ASP A 191 -5.67 -5.29 -7.34
C ASP A 191 -5.09 -5.73 -5.98
N LEU A 192 -5.94 -5.84 -4.95
CA LEU A 192 -5.56 -6.32 -3.62
C LEU A 192 -5.10 -7.79 -3.67
N LEU A 193 -5.88 -8.68 -4.31
CA LEU A 193 -5.54 -10.10 -4.43
C LEU A 193 -4.31 -10.32 -5.33
N ALA A 194 -4.16 -9.52 -6.40
CA ALA A 194 -2.98 -9.56 -7.24
C ALA A 194 -1.70 -9.11 -6.50
N ALA A 195 -1.82 -8.18 -5.56
CA ALA A 195 -0.71 -7.81 -4.68
C ALA A 195 -0.43 -8.88 -3.62
N LEU A 196 -1.48 -9.44 -3.01
CA LEU A 196 -1.38 -10.44 -1.95
C LEU A 196 -0.70 -11.73 -2.44
N VAL A 197 -1.04 -12.23 -3.63
CA VAL A 197 -0.44 -13.45 -4.20
C VAL A 197 1.07 -13.32 -4.43
N ARG A 198 1.60 -12.10 -4.48
CA ARG A 198 3.04 -11.81 -4.65
C ARG A 198 3.80 -11.71 -3.33
N VAL A 199 3.10 -11.66 -2.20
CA VAL A 199 3.73 -11.52 -0.86
C VAL A 199 4.79 -12.61 -0.61
N PRO A 200 4.55 -13.91 -0.90
CA PRO A 200 5.58 -14.93 -0.72
C PRO A 200 6.84 -14.70 -1.57
N ASP A 201 6.67 -14.19 -2.78
CA ASP A 201 7.80 -13.89 -3.67
C ASP A 201 8.59 -12.67 -3.18
N PHE A 202 7.93 -11.73 -2.48
CA PHE A 202 8.54 -10.52 -1.95
C PHE A 202 9.26 -10.72 -0.62
N PHE A 203 8.71 -11.55 0.25
CA PHE A 203 9.18 -11.61 1.65
C PHE A 203 9.70 -12.99 2.08
N GLY A 204 9.61 -14.02 1.25
CA GLY A 204 10.21 -15.34 1.48
C GLY A 204 9.85 -16.08 2.79
N GLU A 205 9.53 -15.30 3.81
CA GLU A 205 9.16 -15.76 5.16
C GLU A 205 7.67 -16.12 5.28
N VAL A 206 6.86 -15.69 4.32
CA VAL A 206 5.41 -15.91 4.28
C VAL A 206 5.08 -16.93 3.20
N SER A 207 4.42 -18.01 3.57
CA SER A 207 4.06 -19.09 2.64
C SER A 207 2.84 -18.73 1.77
N ARG A 208 2.68 -19.48 0.65
CA ARG A 208 1.48 -19.33 -0.20
C ARG A 208 0.21 -19.76 0.52
N ASP A 209 0.30 -20.76 1.39
CA ASP A 209 -0.85 -21.25 2.17
C ASP A 209 -1.33 -20.18 3.17
N GLU A 210 -0.40 -19.47 3.83
CA GLU A 210 -0.74 -18.38 4.72
C GLU A 210 -1.45 -17.23 3.98
N VAL A 211 -0.93 -16.78 2.83
CA VAL A 211 -1.61 -15.70 2.07
C VAL A 211 -2.95 -16.16 1.50
N THR A 212 -3.09 -17.44 1.19
CA THR A 212 -4.37 -18.03 0.75
C THR A 212 -5.40 -17.99 1.87
N ALA A 213 -4.99 -18.36 3.10
CA ALA A 213 -5.82 -18.28 4.30
C ALA A 213 -6.19 -16.81 4.65
N HIS A 214 -5.28 -15.86 4.43
CA HIS A 214 -5.51 -14.44 4.71
C HIS A 214 -6.38 -13.74 3.66
N ALA A 215 -6.49 -14.25 2.43
CA ALA A 215 -7.21 -13.58 1.34
C ALA A 215 -8.68 -13.21 1.68
N PRO A 216 -9.51 -14.10 2.27
CA PRO A 216 -10.86 -13.73 2.68
C PRO A 216 -10.88 -12.67 3.79
N HIS A 217 -9.93 -12.70 4.74
CA HIS A 217 -9.82 -11.72 5.82
C HIS A 217 -9.52 -10.32 5.27
N TRP A 218 -8.60 -10.22 4.30
CA TRP A 218 -8.31 -8.96 3.62
C TRP A 218 -9.52 -8.39 2.89
N LEU A 219 -10.22 -9.22 2.08
CA LEU A 219 -11.40 -8.76 1.37
C LEU A 219 -12.51 -8.30 2.33
N ALA A 220 -12.76 -9.05 3.41
CA ALA A 220 -13.74 -8.69 4.42
C ALA A 220 -13.37 -7.38 5.13
N ALA A 221 -12.11 -7.24 5.59
CA ALA A 221 -11.63 -6.05 6.28
C ALA A 221 -11.70 -4.78 5.40
N CYS A 222 -11.46 -4.92 4.09
CA CYS A 222 -11.59 -3.84 3.12
C CYS A 222 -13.04 -3.62 2.62
N GLY A 223 -14.01 -4.40 3.06
CA GLY A 223 -15.39 -4.35 2.57
C GLY A 223 -15.52 -4.68 1.08
N LEU A 224 -14.65 -5.54 0.54
CA LEU A 224 -14.58 -5.92 -0.87
C LEU A 224 -15.33 -7.23 -1.17
N PRO A 225 -15.73 -7.50 -2.44
CA PRO A 225 -16.50 -8.69 -2.78
C PRO A 225 -15.72 -9.99 -2.59
N LEU A 226 -16.17 -10.90 -1.72
CA LEU A 226 -15.58 -12.23 -1.49
C LEU A 226 -15.63 -13.13 -2.74
N ALA A 227 -16.59 -12.89 -3.67
CA ALA A 227 -16.68 -13.62 -4.93
C ALA A 227 -15.39 -13.55 -5.77
N HIS A 228 -14.51 -12.57 -5.53
CA HIS A 228 -13.22 -12.46 -6.21
C HIS A 228 -12.23 -13.54 -5.81
N LEU A 229 -12.45 -14.27 -4.71
CA LEU A 229 -11.70 -15.48 -4.37
C LEU A 229 -11.78 -16.56 -5.46
N ALA A 230 -12.84 -16.56 -6.28
CA ALA A 230 -12.96 -17.45 -7.44
C ALA A 230 -11.83 -17.26 -8.49
N GLY A 231 -11.09 -16.16 -8.43
CA GLY A 231 -9.87 -15.93 -9.24
C GLY A 231 -8.62 -16.59 -8.69
N TRP A 232 -8.63 -17.01 -7.43
CA TRP A 232 -7.51 -17.69 -6.80
C TRP A 232 -7.34 -19.10 -7.36
N ARG A 233 -6.10 -19.52 -7.64
CA ARG A 233 -5.78 -20.82 -8.22
C ARG A 233 -4.79 -21.57 -7.34
N GLU A 234 -5.19 -22.71 -6.82
CA GLU A 234 -4.31 -23.66 -6.18
C GLU A 234 -3.37 -24.28 -7.25
N GLY A 235 -2.08 -24.37 -6.95
CA GLY A 235 -1.09 -24.95 -7.86
C GLY A 235 -0.53 -24.04 -8.95
N GLY A 236 -0.98 -22.81 -9.03
CA GLY A 236 -0.46 -21.80 -9.98
C GLY A 236 -1.06 -21.95 -11.38
N LEU A 237 -1.28 -20.81 -12.02
CA LEU A 237 -1.43 -20.75 -13.48
C LEU A 237 -0.12 -21.19 -14.11
N PRO A 238 -0.12 -21.71 -15.39
CA PRO A 238 1.11 -21.82 -16.16
C PRO A 238 1.81 -20.48 -16.02
N ARG A 239 3.01 -20.49 -15.47
CA ARG A 239 3.70 -19.35 -14.88
C ARG A 239 3.76 -18.17 -15.83
N ASP A 240 2.80 -17.28 -15.73
CA ASP A 240 3.07 -15.88 -15.96
C ASP A 240 3.76 -15.39 -14.68
N GLU A 241 5.06 -15.15 -14.75
CA GLU A 241 5.88 -14.75 -13.60
C GLU A 241 5.38 -13.47 -12.93
N ALA A 242 4.57 -12.66 -13.65
CA ALA A 242 4.01 -11.44 -13.12
C ALA A 242 2.85 -11.63 -12.13
N PHE A 243 2.03 -12.70 -12.27
CA PHE A 243 0.83 -12.92 -11.45
C PHE A 243 0.60 -14.40 -11.13
N PRO A 244 1.51 -15.06 -10.41
CA PRO A 244 1.39 -16.49 -10.09
C PRO A 244 0.18 -16.74 -9.21
N GLY A 245 -0.80 -17.50 -9.73
CA GLY A 245 -1.89 -18.03 -8.92
C GLY A 245 -3.14 -17.15 -8.76
N TYR A 246 -3.26 -16.01 -9.47
CA TYR A 246 -4.48 -15.20 -9.44
C TYR A 246 -4.94 -14.72 -10.82
N VAL A 247 -6.19 -15.03 -11.18
CA VAL A 247 -6.88 -14.51 -12.37
C VAL A 247 -7.88 -13.45 -11.95
N ARG A 248 -7.78 -12.26 -12.53
CA ARG A 248 -8.68 -11.14 -12.26
C ARG A 248 -10.14 -11.51 -12.61
N GLN A 249 -11.07 -11.03 -11.82
CA GLN A 249 -12.50 -11.15 -12.12
C GLN A 249 -13.01 -9.97 -12.98
N ARG A 250 -12.25 -8.88 -13.01
CA ARG A 250 -12.55 -7.69 -13.84
C ARG A 250 -11.37 -7.35 -14.74
N CYS A 251 -11.71 -7.03 -15.98
CA CYS A 251 -10.70 -6.60 -16.95
C CYS A 251 -10.23 -5.17 -16.64
N CYS A 252 -8.91 -4.96 -16.61
CA CYS A 252 -8.29 -3.63 -16.46
C CYS A 252 -8.39 -2.76 -17.74
N LEU A 253 -8.92 -3.31 -18.82
CA LEU A 253 -9.11 -2.66 -20.13
C LEU A 253 -7.82 -2.21 -20.83
N HIS A 254 -6.65 -2.63 -20.35
CA HIS A 254 -5.34 -2.24 -20.91
C HIS A 254 -5.22 -2.54 -22.41
N TYR A 255 -5.79 -3.65 -22.88
CA TYR A 255 -5.81 -4.07 -24.28
C TYR A 255 -6.52 -3.09 -25.22
N LYS A 256 -7.25 -2.09 -24.69
CA LYS A 256 -7.92 -1.07 -25.49
C LYS A 256 -7.00 0.02 -26.01
N ARG A 257 -5.82 0.13 -25.46
CA ARG A 257 -4.78 1.02 -25.99
C ARG A 257 -4.32 0.49 -27.35
N ARG A 258 -3.86 1.39 -28.21
CA ARG A 258 -3.29 1.00 -29.51
C ARG A 258 -2.08 0.06 -29.37
N ASP A 259 -1.27 0.27 -28.33
CA ASP A 259 -0.09 -0.52 -27.97
C ASP A 259 -0.36 -1.50 -26.81
N GLY A 260 -1.63 -1.74 -26.47
CA GLY A 260 -2.02 -2.52 -25.32
C GLY A 260 -2.28 -4.00 -25.63
N GLU A 261 -1.81 -4.87 -24.73
CA GLU A 261 -2.05 -6.31 -24.79
C GLU A 261 -2.93 -6.77 -23.62
N LEU A 262 -3.40 -8.01 -23.68
CA LEU A 262 -4.04 -8.65 -22.51
C LEU A 262 -2.99 -8.90 -21.44
N CYS A 263 -3.29 -8.42 -20.20
CA CYS A 263 -2.41 -8.71 -19.06
C CYS A 263 -2.32 -10.23 -18.82
N GLY A 264 -1.24 -10.69 -18.16
CA GLY A 264 -1.00 -12.09 -17.88
C GLY A 264 -2.15 -12.77 -17.12
N ASN A 265 -2.69 -12.08 -16.10
CA ASN A 265 -3.83 -12.55 -15.30
C ASN A 265 -5.20 -12.07 -15.81
N CYS A 266 -5.32 -11.77 -17.11
CA CYS A 266 -6.55 -11.23 -17.70
C CYS A 266 -7.66 -12.29 -17.75
N PRO A 267 -8.90 -12.00 -17.30
CA PRO A 267 -10.02 -12.93 -17.40
C PRO A 267 -10.38 -13.29 -18.84
N ARG A 268 -10.02 -12.44 -19.82
CA ARG A 268 -10.27 -12.68 -21.25
C ARG A 268 -9.33 -13.71 -21.89
N ARG A 269 -8.21 -14.05 -21.26
CA ARG A 269 -7.31 -15.12 -21.74
C ARG A 269 -7.98 -16.50 -21.62
N GLN A 270 -8.76 -16.71 -20.56
CA GLN A 270 -9.45 -18.00 -20.33
C GLN A 270 -10.54 -18.32 -21.35
N GLY A 271 -11.22 -17.29 -21.91
CA GLY A 271 -12.22 -17.49 -22.95
C GLY A 271 -11.67 -17.79 -24.36
N ARG A 272 -10.36 -17.63 -24.59
CA ARG A 272 -9.72 -17.97 -25.87
C ARG A 272 -9.16 -19.40 -25.91
N ALA A 273 -8.76 -19.95 -24.76
CA ALA A 273 -8.23 -21.32 -24.69
C ALA A 273 -9.27 -22.39 -25.05
N SER A 274 -10.57 -22.09 -24.92
CA SER A 274 -11.64 -23.00 -25.28
C SER A 274 -12.07 -22.97 -26.76
N CYS A 275 -11.50 -22.07 -27.57
CA CYS A 275 -11.80 -21.98 -29.01
C CYS A 275 -10.73 -22.57 -29.90
N ASP A 276 -9.52 -22.88 -29.38
CA ASP A 276 -8.40 -23.42 -30.16
C ASP A 276 -8.30 -24.97 -30.06
N GLU A 277 -9.20 -25.63 -29.33
CA GLU A 277 -9.27 -27.10 -29.21
C GLU A 277 -10.45 -27.74 -30.00
N THR A 278 -11.04 -27.02 -30.96
CA THR A 278 -12.00 -27.54 -31.91
C THR A 278 -11.51 -27.29 -33.32
#